data_00bed9092d35488fce2b12c55b553dfa
#
_entry.id   00bed9092d35488fce2b12c55b553dfa
#
_cell.length_a   1.000
_cell.length_b   1.000
_cell.length_c   1.000
_cell.angle_alpha   90.00
_cell.angle_beta   90.00
_cell.angle_gamma   90.00
#
_symmetry.space_group_name_H-M   'P 1'
#
loop_
_entity.id
_entity.type
_entity.pdbx_description
1 polymer ?
#
loop_
_entity_poly.entity_id
_entity_poly.type
_entity_poly.pdbx_seq_one_letter_code
_entity_poly.pdbx_strand_id
1 'polypeptide(L)'
;KVENKDLKNIVDQVRSGEIEGVNITVPYKKEIIPLLDDVRGDAKLTQSVNTLCKVNNEVHGYNTDTRGFKNSLKEDYNNKNIFIIGAGGVTSSILEAFVGTANKIYITNRTKEKAKELKKLGDASLNLLGRKKEIIEVIDWGKKPEICDIIINTTSVGLIIDENLNLDFEDYKNNKDTLFYDLI
;
A
#
# COMPACT_ATOMS: atom_id res chain seq x y z
N LYS A 1 -17.45 13.17 -12.56
CA LYS A 1 -16.93 12.70 -11.25
C LYS A 1 -17.70 11.42 -10.91
N VAL A 2 -17.00 10.32 -10.68
CA VAL A 2 -17.60 9.05 -10.27
C VAL A 2 -17.97 9.13 -8.79
N GLU A 3 -19.16 8.68 -8.41
CA GLU A 3 -19.61 8.56 -7.04
C GLU A 3 -19.73 7.07 -6.67
N ASN A 4 -19.82 6.74 -5.39
CA ASN A 4 -19.88 5.35 -4.93
C ASN A 4 -21.08 4.57 -5.53
N LYS A 5 -22.21 5.25 -5.75
CA LYS A 5 -23.38 4.66 -6.42
C LYS A 5 -23.14 4.25 -7.88
N ASP A 6 -22.12 4.83 -8.55
CA ASP A 6 -21.80 4.56 -9.95
C ASP A 6 -20.91 3.32 -10.12
N LEU A 7 -20.27 2.82 -9.04
CA LEU A 7 -19.32 1.71 -9.10
C LEU A 7 -19.94 0.44 -9.67
N LYS A 8 -21.19 0.13 -9.27
CA LYS A 8 -21.90 -1.03 -9.78
C LYS A 8 -22.10 -0.94 -11.30
N ASN A 9 -22.53 0.22 -11.79
CA ASN A 9 -22.73 0.43 -13.23
C ASN A 9 -21.42 0.25 -14.01
N ILE A 10 -20.29 0.76 -13.47
CA ILE A 10 -18.97 0.57 -14.10
C ILE A 10 -18.59 -0.92 -14.15
N VAL A 11 -18.81 -1.68 -13.09
CA VAL A 11 -18.57 -3.12 -13.07
C VAL A 11 -19.45 -3.85 -14.08
N ASP A 12 -20.73 -3.45 -14.20
CA ASP A 12 -21.66 -4.04 -15.17
C ASP A 12 -21.27 -3.72 -16.62
N GLN A 13 -20.73 -2.53 -16.90
CA GLN A 13 -20.17 -2.17 -18.21
C GLN A 13 -18.92 -3.00 -18.57
N VAL A 14 -18.05 -3.28 -17.59
CA VAL A 14 -16.93 -4.20 -17.79
C VAL A 14 -17.44 -5.62 -18.03
N ARG A 15 -18.44 -6.08 -17.25
CA ARG A 15 -19.01 -7.43 -17.39
C ARG A 15 -19.67 -7.63 -18.75
N SER A 16 -20.42 -6.66 -19.25
CA SER A 16 -21.05 -6.71 -20.60
C SER A 16 -20.01 -6.67 -21.71
N GLY A 17 -18.83 -6.07 -21.49
CA GLY A 17 -17.82 -5.83 -22.50
C GLY A 17 -17.99 -4.50 -23.23
N GLU A 18 -18.83 -3.62 -22.72
CA GLU A 18 -18.91 -2.22 -23.18
C GLU A 18 -17.58 -1.48 -22.86
N ILE A 19 -16.94 -1.84 -21.74
CA ILE A 19 -15.60 -1.40 -21.36
C ILE A 19 -14.74 -2.67 -21.16
N GLU A 20 -13.57 -2.74 -21.78
CA GLU A 20 -12.67 -3.90 -21.65
C GLU A 20 -12.03 -3.98 -20.26
N GLY A 21 -11.75 -2.84 -19.66
CA GLY A 21 -11.20 -2.72 -18.31
C GLY A 21 -11.13 -1.29 -17.85
N VAL A 22 -10.90 -1.09 -16.55
CA VAL A 22 -10.85 0.24 -15.94
C VAL A 22 -9.86 0.28 -14.79
N ASN A 23 -9.18 1.42 -14.64
CA ASN A 23 -8.34 1.69 -13.48
C ASN A 23 -9.17 2.33 -12.38
N ILE A 24 -8.99 1.83 -11.16
CA ILE A 24 -9.63 2.31 -9.94
C ILE A 24 -8.59 3.05 -9.10
N THR A 25 -8.95 4.24 -8.62
CA THR A 25 -8.11 5.04 -7.73
C THR A 25 -8.83 5.41 -6.44
N VAL A 26 -8.19 6.20 -5.61
CA VAL A 26 -8.76 6.69 -4.34
C VAL A 26 -10.07 7.44 -4.58
N PRO A 27 -11.12 7.20 -3.76
CA PRO A 27 -11.14 6.36 -2.56
C PRO A 27 -11.59 4.90 -2.81
N TYR A 28 -11.87 4.49 -4.02
CA TYR A 28 -12.71 3.34 -4.40
C TYR A 28 -11.99 1.99 -4.44
N LYS A 29 -10.67 1.93 -4.18
CA LYS A 29 -9.87 0.67 -4.30
C LYS A 29 -10.34 -0.47 -3.38
N LYS A 30 -10.96 -0.15 -2.25
CA LYS A 30 -11.54 -1.13 -1.33
C LYS A 30 -13.03 -1.35 -1.58
N GLU A 31 -13.75 -0.26 -1.84
CA GLU A 31 -15.20 -0.25 -2.04
C GLU A 31 -15.64 -1.04 -3.26
N ILE A 32 -14.78 -1.18 -4.27
CA ILE A 32 -15.07 -1.93 -5.49
C ILE A 32 -15.04 -3.45 -5.26
N ILE A 33 -14.28 -3.94 -4.28
CA ILE A 33 -14.04 -5.38 -4.05
C ILE A 33 -15.34 -6.20 -3.93
N PRO A 34 -16.36 -5.77 -3.14
CA PRO A 34 -17.60 -6.54 -2.98
C PRO A 34 -18.44 -6.68 -4.27
N LEU A 35 -18.12 -5.92 -5.32
CA LEU A 35 -18.84 -5.91 -6.59
C LEU A 35 -18.21 -6.82 -7.64
N LEU A 36 -17.04 -7.40 -7.35
CA LEU A 36 -16.25 -8.20 -8.27
C LEU A 36 -16.57 -9.69 -8.11
N ASP A 37 -16.42 -10.43 -9.21
CA ASP A 37 -16.62 -11.89 -9.19
C ASP A 37 -15.38 -12.58 -8.61
N ASP A 38 -14.18 -12.05 -8.84
CA ASP A 38 -12.94 -12.55 -8.21
C ASP A 38 -11.91 -11.42 -8.03
N VAL A 39 -11.05 -11.61 -7.03
CA VAL A 39 -9.92 -10.74 -6.71
C VAL A 39 -8.63 -11.57 -6.80
N ARG A 40 -7.64 -11.12 -7.57
CA ARG A 40 -6.47 -11.92 -7.94
C ARG A 40 -5.16 -11.38 -7.38
N GLY A 41 -4.22 -12.30 -7.14
CA GLY A 41 -2.84 -11.99 -6.79
C GLY A 41 -2.72 -11.03 -5.60
N ASP A 42 -1.88 -10.00 -5.76
CA ASP A 42 -1.59 -9.00 -4.71
C ASP A 42 -2.85 -8.28 -4.22
N ALA A 43 -3.89 -8.17 -5.05
CA ALA A 43 -5.14 -7.54 -4.63
C ALA A 43 -5.84 -8.28 -3.48
N LYS A 44 -5.70 -9.61 -3.39
CA LYS A 44 -6.21 -10.41 -2.25
C LYS A 44 -5.46 -10.08 -0.96
N LEU A 45 -4.14 -9.96 -1.06
CA LEU A 45 -3.26 -9.72 0.10
C LEU A 45 -3.39 -8.28 0.59
N THR A 46 -3.42 -7.34 -0.33
CA THR A 46 -3.49 -5.90 -0.03
C THR A 46 -4.90 -5.40 0.31
N GLN A 47 -5.92 -6.20 0.01
CA GLN A 47 -7.34 -5.78 0.07
C GLN A 47 -7.56 -4.43 -0.65
N SER A 48 -6.95 -4.30 -1.83
CA SER A 48 -6.94 -3.08 -2.63
C SER A 48 -6.89 -3.44 -4.11
N VAL A 49 -7.87 -3.00 -4.87
CA VAL A 49 -7.98 -3.22 -6.31
C VAL A 49 -7.80 -1.90 -7.04
N ASN A 50 -6.86 -1.84 -7.98
CA ASN A 50 -6.63 -0.67 -8.82
C ASN A 50 -6.89 -0.91 -10.31
N THR A 51 -7.16 -2.16 -10.70
CA THR A 51 -7.40 -2.53 -12.10
C THR A 51 -8.50 -3.59 -12.18
N LEU A 52 -9.51 -3.34 -13.01
CA LEU A 52 -10.55 -4.31 -13.34
C LEU A 52 -10.38 -4.73 -14.80
N CYS A 53 -10.63 -5.99 -15.09
CA CYS A 53 -10.81 -6.47 -16.46
C CYS A 53 -11.81 -7.61 -16.53
N LYS A 54 -12.39 -7.78 -17.70
CA LYS A 54 -13.25 -8.92 -18.03
C LYS A 54 -12.38 -10.14 -18.29
N VAL A 55 -12.72 -11.25 -17.63
CA VAL A 55 -12.14 -12.57 -17.89
C VAL A 55 -13.30 -13.53 -18.13
N ASN A 56 -13.48 -13.97 -19.37
CA ASN A 56 -14.69 -14.67 -19.80
C ASN A 56 -15.96 -13.84 -19.53
N ASN A 57 -16.85 -14.29 -18.63
CA ASN A 57 -18.06 -13.57 -18.22
C ASN A 57 -17.97 -12.98 -16.82
N GLU A 58 -16.78 -12.97 -16.22
CA GLU A 58 -16.50 -12.49 -14.87
C GLU A 58 -15.70 -11.19 -14.92
N VAL A 59 -15.84 -10.35 -13.87
CA VAL A 59 -15.01 -9.15 -13.66
C VAL A 59 -14.02 -9.45 -12.56
N HIS A 60 -12.73 -9.48 -12.94
CA HIS A 60 -11.64 -9.73 -12.02
C HIS A 60 -10.93 -8.45 -11.63
N GLY A 61 -10.60 -8.36 -10.33
CA GLY A 61 -9.84 -7.26 -9.76
C GLY A 61 -8.38 -7.61 -9.49
N TYR A 62 -7.49 -6.69 -9.83
CA TYR A 62 -6.04 -6.81 -9.69
C TYR A 62 -5.47 -5.61 -8.95
N ASN A 63 -4.26 -5.79 -8.42
CA ASN A 63 -3.44 -4.69 -7.89
C ASN A 63 -2.08 -4.69 -8.58
N THR A 64 -1.77 -3.61 -9.27
CA THR A 64 -0.49 -3.41 -9.97
C THR A 64 0.47 -2.51 -9.20
N ASP A 65 0.01 -1.87 -8.11
CA ASP A 65 0.81 -0.93 -7.32
C ASP A 65 2.00 -1.61 -6.65
N THR A 66 1.79 -2.79 -6.05
CA THR A 66 2.85 -3.56 -5.37
C THR A 66 4.01 -3.86 -6.31
N ARG A 67 3.70 -4.40 -7.48
CA ARG A 67 4.71 -4.74 -8.49
C ARG A 67 5.35 -3.49 -9.10
N GLY A 68 4.53 -2.48 -9.38
CA GLY A 68 5.02 -1.20 -9.91
C GLY A 68 6.01 -0.55 -8.96
N PHE A 69 5.70 -0.52 -7.66
CA PHE A 69 6.60 0.00 -6.63
C PHE A 69 7.89 -0.82 -6.53
N LYS A 70 7.80 -2.16 -6.44
CA LYS A 70 8.99 -3.03 -6.41
C LYS A 70 9.93 -2.75 -7.59
N ASN A 71 9.38 -2.60 -8.78
CA ASN A 71 10.15 -2.35 -10.00
C ASN A 71 10.78 -0.94 -10.04
N SER A 72 10.28 0.01 -9.26
CA SER A 72 10.84 1.36 -9.17
C SER A 72 12.06 1.45 -8.25
N LEU A 73 12.26 0.48 -7.36
CA LEU A 73 13.41 0.42 -6.48
C LEU A 73 14.64 -0.03 -7.28
N LYS A 74 15.71 0.76 -7.21
CA LYS A 74 16.96 0.50 -7.96
C LYS A 74 17.88 -0.51 -7.27
N GLU A 75 17.66 -0.72 -5.97
CA GLU A 75 18.48 -1.55 -5.11
C GLU A 75 17.67 -2.68 -4.48
N ASP A 76 18.38 -3.68 -3.96
CA ASP A 76 17.78 -4.77 -3.21
C ASP A 76 17.60 -4.36 -1.73
N TYR A 77 16.35 -4.36 -1.27
CA TYR A 77 15.98 -4.06 0.11
C TYR A 77 15.65 -5.31 0.93
N ASN A 78 16.12 -6.50 0.52
CA ASN A 78 15.99 -7.72 1.29
C ASN A 78 16.77 -7.60 2.62
N ASN A 79 16.18 -8.10 3.71
CA ASN A 79 16.72 -8.01 5.08
C ASN A 79 16.96 -6.57 5.61
N LYS A 80 16.34 -5.58 5.01
CA LYS A 80 16.44 -4.18 5.38
C LYS A 80 15.33 -3.76 6.35
N ASN A 81 15.56 -2.65 7.07
CA ASN A 81 14.58 -2.01 7.94
C ASN A 81 13.83 -0.95 7.16
N ILE A 82 12.51 -1.06 7.14
CA ILE A 82 11.62 -0.23 6.35
C ILE A 82 10.78 0.65 7.28
N PHE A 83 10.68 1.95 7.00
CA PHE A 83 9.81 2.85 7.72
C PHE A 83 8.74 3.41 6.77
N ILE A 84 7.48 3.09 7.02
CA ILE A 84 6.33 3.53 6.23
C ILE A 84 5.55 4.58 7.00
N ILE A 85 5.40 5.76 6.41
CA ILE A 85 4.66 6.89 6.96
C ILE A 85 3.33 7.00 6.21
N GLY A 86 2.22 6.73 6.91
CA GLY A 86 0.88 6.70 6.36
C GLY A 86 0.22 5.33 6.43
N ALA A 87 -1.11 5.31 6.31
CA ALA A 87 -1.94 4.11 6.21
C ALA A 87 -3.14 4.38 5.28
N GLY A 88 -2.86 4.97 4.11
CA GLY A 88 -3.82 5.27 3.06
C GLY A 88 -4.04 4.12 2.08
N GLY A 89 -4.71 4.43 0.97
CA GLY A 89 -5.12 3.43 -0.01
C GLY A 89 -3.98 2.72 -0.75
N VAL A 90 -2.81 3.35 -0.90
CA VAL A 90 -1.63 2.75 -1.54
C VAL A 90 -0.75 2.00 -0.54
N THR A 91 -0.86 2.30 0.75
CA THR A 91 0.09 1.83 1.76
C THR A 91 0.08 0.31 1.93
N SER A 92 -1.07 -0.36 1.75
CA SER A 92 -1.15 -1.82 1.78
C SER A 92 -0.31 -2.46 0.67
N SER A 93 -0.26 -1.86 -0.52
CA SER A 93 0.56 -2.33 -1.65
C SER A 93 2.05 -2.13 -1.37
N ILE A 94 2.42 -1.02 -0.72
CA ILE A 94 3.80 -0.75 -0.30
C ILE A 94 4.25 -1.72 0.80
N LEU A 95 3.40 -1.96 1.80
CA LEU A 95 3.66 -2.95 2.85
C LEU A 95 3.89 -4.34 2.26
N GLU A 96 3.00 -4.78 1.36
CA GLU A 96 3.09 -6.09 0.71
C GLU A 96 4.37 -6.25 -0.12
N ALA A 97 4.92 -5.14 -0.65
CA ALA A 97 6.20 -5.18 -1.35
C ALA A 97 7.35 -5.67 -0.48
N PHE A 98 7.28 -5.51 0.84
CA PHE A 98 8.37 -5.83 1.79
C PHE A 98 8.06 -6.98 2.74
N VAL A 99 6.80 -7.37 2.94
CA VAL A 99 6.38 -8.39 3.91
C VAL A 99 7.18 -9.69 3.77
N GLY A 100 7.47 -10.12 2.54
CA GLY A 100 8.21 -11.36 2.28
C GLY A 100 9.71 -11.28 2.52
N THR A 101 10.31 -10.10 2.60
CA THR A 101 11.77 -9.92 2.49
C THR A 101 12.40 -9.02 3.55
N ALA A 102 11.67 -8.07 4.12
CA ALA A 102 12.20 -7.14 5.10
C ALA A 102 12.69 -7.82 6.40
N ASN A 103 13.67 -7.20 7.06
CA ASN A 103 14.08 -7.55 8.42
C ASN A 103 13.07 -7.02 9.45
N LYS A 104 12.72 -5.73 9.35
CA LYS A 104 11.74 -5.06 10.19
C LYS A 104 10.97 -4.03 9.38
N ILE A 105 9.68 -3.86 9.68
CA ILE A 105 8.82 -2.85 9.08
C ILE A 105 8.19 -2.02 10.21
N TYR A 106 8.44 -0.74 10.20
CA TYR A 106 7.82 0.22 11.10
C TYR A 106 6.73 0.98 10.35
N ILE A 107 5.57 1.14 10.99
CA ILE A 107 4.44 1.87 10.41
C ILE A 107 4.02 2.95 11.38
N THR A 108 3.90 4.18 10.89
CA THR A 108 3.28 5.28 11.64
C THR A 108 2.15 5.92 10.84
N ASN A 109 1.11 6.35 11.53
CA ASN A 109 0.02 7.10 10.92
C ASN A 109 -0.66 7.99 11.94
N ARG A 110 -1.13 9.17 11.52
CA ARG A 110 -1.85 10.12 12.37
C ARG A 110 -3.05 9.46 13.10
N THR A 111 -3.79 8.60 12.41
CA THR A 111 -4.83 7.75 13.01
C THR A 111 -4.22 6.37 13.30
N LYS A 112 -3.89 6.09 14.55
CA LYS A 112 -3.17 4.88 15.00
C LYS A 112 -3.93 3.59 14.65
N GLU A 113 -5.26 3.64 14.67
CA GLU A 113 -6.13 2.49 14.35
C GLU A 113 -5.92 2.02 12.91
N LYS A 114 -5.77 2.94 11.94
CA LYS A 114 -5.46 2.60 10.55
C LYS A 114 -4.11 1.90 10.40
N ALA A 115 -3.10 2.34 11.15
CA ALA A 115 -1.80 1.66 11.16
C ALA A 115 -1.90 0.24 11.75
N LYS A 116 -2.72 0.04 12.79
CA LYS A 116 -2.99 -1.29 13.37
C LYS A 116 -3.74 -2.21 12.40
N GLU A 117 -4.70 -1.68 11.64
CA GLU A 117 -5.40 -2.44 10.60
C GLU A 117 -4.43 -2.87 9.49
N LEU A 118 -3.55 -1.95 9.07
CA LEU A 118 -2.52 -2.24 8.08
C LEU A 118 -1.54 -3.32 8.60
N LYS A 119 -1.12 -3.25 9.87
CA LYS A 119 -0.32 -4.30 10.51
C LYS A 119 -1.02 -5.65 10.47
N LYS A 120 -2.32 -5.73 10.84
CA LYS A 120 -3.08 -6.99 10.78
C LYS A 120 -3.08 -7.60 9.38
N LEU A 121 -3.20 -6.77 8.35
CA LEU A 121 -3.16 -7.21 6.96
C LEU A 121 -1.78 -7.79 6.60
N GLY A 122 -0.70 -7.10 6.97
CA GLY A 122 0.66 -7.59 6.75
C GLY A 122 0.99 -8.85 7.56
N ASP A 123 0.51 -8.96 8.80
CA ASP A 123 0.66 -10.16 9.64
C ASP A 123 -0.06 -11.37 9.01
N ALA A 124 -1.24 -11.14 8.40
CA ALA A 124 -1.95 -12.20 7.67
C ALA A 124 -1.15 -12.66 6.44
N SER A 125 -0.56 -11.73 5.69
CA SER A 125 0.31 -12.06 4.56
C SER A 125 1.56 -12.82 4.99
N LEU A 126 2.22 -12.42 6.09
CA LEU A 126 3.35 -13.14 6.69
C LEU A 126 2.99 -14.59 7.04
N ASN A 127 1.81 -14.82 7.63
CA ASN A 127 1.34 -16.15 7.97
C ASN A 127 1.15 -17.04 6.72
N LEU A 128 0.60 -16.48 5.64
CA LEU A 128 0.44 -17.18 4.36
C LEU A 128 1.79 -17.57 3.75
N LEU A 129 2.83 -16.76 3.97
CA LEU A 129 4.21 -17.04 3.54
C LEU A 129 4.96 -18.00 4.49
N GLY A 130 4.31 -18.48 5.56
CA GLY A 130 4.94 -19.33 6.57
C GLY A 130 5.98 -18.62 7.44
N ARG A 131 6.01 -17.29 7.44
CA ARG A 131 6.91 -16.47 8.27
C ARG A 131 6.26 -16.18 9.62
N LYS A 132 6.85 -16.74 10.70
CA LYS A 132 6.34 -16.56 12.08
C LYS A 132 6.96 -15.37 12.84
N LYS A 133 7.76 -14.52 12.19
CA LYS A 133 8.42 -13.40 12.87
C LYS A 133 7.49 -12.19 12.97
N GLU A 134 7.41 -11.58 14.15
CA GLU A 134 6.80 -10.26 14.35
C GLU A 134 7.73 -9.17 13.79
N ILE A 135 7.72 -9.01 12.48
CA ILE A 135 8.57 -8.01 11.80
C ILE A 135 7.86 -6.66 11.64
N ILE A 136 6.53 -6.60 11.82
CA ILE A 136 5.76 -5.37 11.63
C ILE A 136 5.44 -4.74 13.00
N GLU A 137 5.83 -3.48 13.16
CA GLU A 137 5.63 -2.70 14.38
C GLU A 137 4.92 -1.39 14.06
N VAL A 138 3.91 -1.06 14.87
CA VAL A 138 3.23 0.25 14.80
C VAL A 138 3.84 1.16 15.85
N ILE A 139 4.41 2.27 15.39
CA ILE A 139 4.97 3.32 16.27
C ILE A 139 4.05 4.53 16.28
N ASP A 140 4.14 5.33 17.34
CA ASP A 140 3.30 6.51 17.51
C ASP A 140 3.63 7.59 16.46
N TRP A 141 2.60 8.36 16.07
CA TRP A 141 2.78 9.52 15.18
C TRP A 141 3.76 10.53 15.80
N GLY A 142 4.68 11.02 15.00
CA GLY A 142 5.75 11.89 15.46
C GLY A 142 6.97 11.15 16.02
N LYS A 143 6.94 9.80 16.05
CA LYS A 143 8.10 8.96 16.37
C LYS A 143 8.66 8.30 15.10
N LYS A 144 9.95 8.00 15.12
CA LYS A 144 10.68 7.30 14.06
C LYS A 144 11.55 6.21 14.65
N PRO A 145 11.91 5.14 13.92
CA PRO A 145 12.91 4.16 14.36
C PRO A 145 14.29 4.82 14.43
N GLU A 146 15.21 4.26 15.23
CA GLU A 146 16.60 4.78 15.34
C GLU A 146 17.41 4.53 14.06
N ILE A 147 17.18 3.39 13.40
CA ILE A 147 17.87 2.98 12.19
C ILE A 147 16.84 2.51 11.17
N CYS A 148 16.99 2.99 9.94
CA CYS A 148 16.14 2.62 8.83
C CYS A 148 16.92 2.70 7.51
N ASP A 149 16.72 1.72 6.64
CA ASP A 149 17.38 1.68 5.32
C ASP A 149 16.53 2.38 4.25
N ILE A 150 15.21 2.35 4.39
CA ILE A 150 14.30 3.06 3.49
C ILE A 150 13.14 3.70 4.28
N ILE A 151 12.85 4.95 3.99
CA ILE A 151 11.76 5.74 4.54
C ILE A 151 10.81 6.08 3.41
N ILE A 152 9.54 5.73 3.56
CA ILE A 152 8.55 5.86 2.49
C ILE A 152 7.40 6.73 2.97
N ASN A 153 7.22 7.91 2.35
CA ASN A 153 6.04 8.74 2.55
C ASN A 153 4.90 8.22 1.66
N THR A 154 3.82 7.75 2.27
CA THR A 154 2.59 7.33 1.60
C THR A 154 1.41 8.22 1.97
N THR A 155 1.67 9.35 2.64
CA THR A 155 0.65 10.33 3.02
C THR A 155 0.43 11.32 1.88
N SER A 156 -0.54 12.21 2.03
CA SER A 156 -0.74 13.37 1.15
C SER A 156 0.07 14.60 1.59
N VAL A 157 0.86 14.48 2.65
CA VAL A 157 1.69 15.58 3.16
C VAL A 157 2.79 15.90 2.16
N GLY A 158 2.82 17.14 1.71
CA GLY A 158 3.67 17.63 0.62
C GLY A 158 2.89 18.06 -0.62
N LEU A 159 1.62 17.64 -0.76
CA LEU A 159 0.73 18.17 -1.80
C LEU A 159 0.27 19.61 -1.52
N ILE A 160 0.24 20.00 -0.24
CA ILE A 160 -0.11 21.35 0.21
C ILE A 160 1.13 21.96 0.87
N ILE A 161 1.50 23.17 0.47
CA ILE A 161 2.77 23.84 0.81
C ILE A 161 3.01 23.96 2.33
N ASP A 162 1.98 24.09 3.14
CA ASP A 162 2.10 24.29 4.60
C ASP A 162 1.93 23.00 5.42
N GLU A 163 1.75 21.85 4.79
CA GLU A 163 1.66 20.58 5.51
C GLU A 163 3.05 20.02 5.84
N ASN A 164 3.22 19.53 7.08
CA ASN A 164 4.46 18.95 7.57
C ASN A 164 4.21 17.60 8.24
N LEU A 165 5.09 16.66 8.02
CA LEU A 165 5.06 15.34 8.67
C LEU A 165 5.31 15.39 10.17
N ASN A 166 5.83 16.52 10.72
CA ASN A 166 6.27 16.66 12.12
C ASN A 166 7.26 15.56 12.55
N LEU A 167 8.10 15.12 11.61
CA LEU A 167 9.16 14.15 11.83
C LEU A 167 10.49 14.82 11.52
N ASP A 168 11.41 14.76 12.47
CA ASP A 168 12.77 15.22 12.26
C ASP A 168 13.62 14.06 11.72
N PHE A 169 14.23 14.27 10.55
CA PHE A 169 15.10 13.33 9.86
C PHE A 169 16.57 13.75 9.89
N GLU A 170 16.96 14.73 10.71
CA GLU A 170 18.35 15.22 10.78
C GLU A 170 19.35 14.09 11.05
N ASP A 171 19.02 13.15 11.94
CA ASP A 171 19.88 12.02 12.29
C ASP A 171 20.16 11.10 11.08
N TYR A 172 19.22 11.05 10.12
CA TYR A 172 19.37 10.24 8.91
C TYR A 172 20.12 10.95 7.78
N LYS A 173 20.26 12.28 7.83
CA LYS A 173 21.02 13.04 6.80
C LYS A 173 22.47 12.63 6.70
N ASN A 174 23.05 12.16 7.80
CA ASN A 174 24.42 11.69 7.88
C ASN A 174 24.58 10.22 7.44
N ASN A 175 23.48 9.49 7.30
CA ASN A 175 23.48 8.13 6.80
C ASN A 175 23.21 8.14 5.28
N LYS A 176 24.27 8.13 4.49
CA LYS A 176 24.19 8.17 3.01
C LYS A 176 23.48 6.96 2.40
N ASP A 177 23.27 5.91 3.19
CA ASP A 177 22.70 4.64 2.75
C ASP A 177 21.17 4.58 2.98
N THR A 178 20.56 5.59 3.61
CA THR A 178 19.09 5.64 3.79
C THR A 178 18.42 6.26 2.56
N LEU A 179 17.57 5.48 1.91
CA LEU A 179 16.72 5.97 0.82
C LEU A 179 15.48 6.67 1.38
N PHE A 180 15.21 7.88 0.93
CA PHE A 180 13.93 8.57 1.11
C PHE A 180 13.12 8.43 -0.17
N TYR A 181 11.94 7.81 -0.05
CA TYR A 181 11.04 7.59 -1.18
C TYR A 181 9.71 8.30 -0.92
N ASP A 182 9.31 9.18 -1.83
CA ASP A 182 8.04 9.89 -1.77
C ASP A 182 7.10 9.38 -2.87
N LEU A 183 5.84 9.12 -2.51
CA LEU A 183 4.80 8.66 -3.43
C LEU A 183 3.90 9.79 -3.94
N ILE A 184 4.26 11.04 -3.65
CA ILE A 184 3.52 12.22 -4.12
C ILE A 184 4.11 12.71 -5.42
#